data_29d58da479ba73a07b1c490dd2328ed5
#
_entry.id   29d58da479ba73a07b1c490dd2328ed5
#
_cell.length_a   1.000
_cell.length_b   1.000
_cell.length_c   1.000
_cell.angle_alpha   90.00
_cell.angle_beta   90.00
_cell.angle_gamma   90.00
#
_symmetry.space_group_name_H-M   'P 1'
#
loop_
_entity.id
_entity.type
_entity.pdbx_description
1 polymer ?
#
loop_
_entity_poly.entity_id
_entity_poly.type
_entity_poly.pdbx_seq_one_letter_code
_entity_poly.pdbx_strand_id
1 'polypeptide(L)'
;MSILLTPGQAGDNPQLLPLLDQINVGRDGPGRPRKRPARVLADKAYSHPSTRAALRRRGIKFTSPQRRDQIAQRQRRGSHGGRPPGFDPDRYRDRNVVERCFNRLKQFRDLATRYAKRAA
;
A
#
# COMPACT_ATOMS: atom_id res chain seq x y z
N MET A 1 5.80 7.40 10.99
CA MET A 1 5.21 6.15 10.47
C MET A 1 3.74 6.16 10.86
N SER A 2 2.83 5.80 9.95
CA SER A 2 1.40 5.68 10.28
C SER A 2 1.04 4.20 10.34
N ILE A 3 0.35 3.79 11.41
CA ILE A 3 -0.08 2.41 11.65
C ILE A 3 -1.57 2.44 11.94
N LEU A 4 -2.31 1.51 11.35
CA LEU A 4 -3.73 1.32 11.59
C LEU A 4 -3.95 -0.13 12.01
N LEU A 5 -4.55 -0.30 13.18
CA LEU A 5 -4.89 -1.62 13.70
C LEU A 5 -6.31 -1.98 13.28
N THR A 6 -6.48 -3.20 12.79
CA THR A 6 -7.78 -3.73 12.37
C THR A 6 -7.99 -5.12 12.97
N PRO A 7 -9.24 -5.57 13.13
CA PRO A 7 -9.52 -6.96 13.46
C PRO A 7 -8.86 -7.91 12.46
N GLY A 8 -8.35 -9.04 12.92
CA GLY A 8 -7.58 -9.98 12.08
C GLY A 8 -8.32 -10.55 10.86
N GLN A 9 -9.64 -10.42 10.81
CA GLN A 9 -10.49 -10.83 9.69
C GLN A 9 -10.70 -9.70 8.66
N ALA A 10 -10.33 -8.45 8.98
CA ALA A 10 -10.50 -7.34 8.07
C ALA A 10 -9.46 -7.41 6.94
N GLY A 11 -9.91 -7.23 5.71
CA GLY A 11 -9.01 -7.14 4.57
C GLY A 11 -8.18 -5.84 4.60
N ASP A 12 -6.93 -5.92 4.18
CA ASP A 12 -6.01 -4.77 4.22
C ASP A 12 -6.33 -3.70 3.17
N ASN A 13 -6.87 -4.11 2.02
CA ASN A 13 -7.09 -3.18 0.90
C ASN A 13 -8.02 -2.00 1.23
N PRO A 14 -9.15 -2.16 1.96
CA PRO A 14 -10.00 -1.04 2.37
C PRO A 14 -9.29 -0.05 3.30
N GLN A 15 -8.29 -0.51 4.06
CA GLN A 15 -7.59 0.32 5.04
C GLN A 15 -6.51 1.22 4.41
N LEU A 16 -6.17 0.99 3.15
CA LEU A 16 -5.12 1.78 2.47
C LEU A 16 -5.45 3.27 2.42
N LEU A 17 -6.67 3.63 2.05
CA LEU A 17 -7.05 5.04 1.93
C LEU A 17 -7.11 5.73 3.29
N PRO A 18 -7.76 5.18 4.33
CA PRO A 18 -7.69 5.71 5.70
C PRO A 18 -6.26 5.87 6.23
N LEU A 19 -5.38 4.89 5.95
CA LEU A 19 -3.98 4.95 6.35
C LEU A 19 -3.24 6.12 5.66
N LEU A 20 -3.51 6.35 4.38
CA LEU A 20 -2.92 7.48 3.65
C LEU A 20 -3.41 8.83 4.17
N ASP A 21 -4.64 8.91 4.66
CA ASP A 21 -5.20 10.14 5.23
C ASP A 21 -4.54 10.54 6.56
N GLN A 22 -3.90 9.58 7.25
CA GLN A 22 -3.12 9.84 8.47
C GLN A 22 -1.72 10.41 8.19
N ILE A 23 -1.28 10.45 6.93
CA ILE A 23 0.05 10.97 6.60
C ILE A 23 0.11 12.45 6.93
N ASN A 24 1.03 12.78 7.83
CA ASN A 24 1.32 14.15 8.22
C ASN A 24 2.82 14.27 8.51
N VAL A 25 3.58 14.73 7.52
CA VAL A 25 5.04 14.88 7.61
C VAL A 25 5.35 16.36 7.72
N GLY A 26 5.85 16.77 8.89
CA GLY A 26 6.35 18.12 9.12
C GLY A 26 7.48 18.49 8.15
N ARG A 27 7.75 19.76 8.02
CA ARG A 27 8.90 20.31 7.30
C ARG A 27 9.81 21.00 8.31
N ASP A 28 11.08 21.00 8.04
CA ASP A 28 12.10 21.70 8.88
C ASP A 28 12.09 23.23 8.66
N GLY A 29 11.10 23.78 7.97
CA GLY A 29 10.97 25.21 7.66
C GLY A 29 9.51 25.65 7.50
N PRO A 30 9.27 26.92 7.18
CA PRO A 30 7.93 27.43 6.99
C PRO A 30 7.20 26.70 5.86
N GLY A 31 5.93 26.38 6.08
CA GLY A 31 5.07 25.76 5.11
C GLY A 31 4.17 24.65 5.69
N ARG A 32 3.18 24.24 4.89
CA ARG A 32 2.23 23.22 5.31
C ARG A 32 2.89 21.84 5.37
N PRO A 33 2.56 20.99 6.34
CA PRO A 33 2.99 19.61 6.38
C PRO A 33 2.61 18.84 5.10
N ARG A 34 3.44 17.89 4.71
CA ARG A 34 3.16 17.03 3.57
C ARG A 34 2.19 15.93 3.97
N LYS A 35 0.98 15.97 3.41
CA LYS A 35 -0.10 15.01 3.69
C LYS A 35 -0.29 13.96 2.59
N ARG A 36 0.40 14.09 1.45
CA ARG A 36 0.21 13.21 0.31
C ARG A 36 1.54 12.63 -0.15
N PRO A 37 1.68 11.30 -0.25
CA PRO A 37 2.86 10.68 -0.83
C PRO A 37 2.91 10.94 -2.34
N ALA A 38 4.09 11.04 -2.90
CA ALA A 38 4.27 11.13 -4.35
C ALA A 38 3.92 9.82 -5.06
N ARG A 39 4.19 8.70 -4.39
CA ARG A 39 3.96 7.35 -4.92
C ARG A 39 3.65 6.38 -3.78
N VAL A 40 2.82 5.39 -4.08
CA VAL A 40 2.55 4.23 -3.23
C VAL A 40 3.03 2.98 -3.96
N LEU A 41 3.83 2.17 -3.27
CA LEU A 41 4.25 0.84 -3.69
C LEU A 41 3.52 -0.17 -2.82
N ALA A 42 2.74 -1.05 -3.43
CA ALA A 42 1.96 -2.03 -2.68
C ALA A 42 2.00 -3.40 -3.36
N ASP A 43 1.72 -4.43 -2.60
CA ASP A 43 1.64 -5.78 -3.15
C ASP A 43 0.38 -5.99 -4.02
N LYS A 44 0.23 -7.18 -4.57
CA LYS A 44 -0.90 -7.54 -5.43
C LYS A 44 -2.26 -7.54 -4.70
N ALA A 45 -2.30 -7.61 -3.36
CA ALA A 45 -3.54 -7.55 -2.59
C ALA A 45 -4.24 -6.19 -2.76
N TYR A 46 -3.46 -5.13 -2.94
CA TYR A 46 -3.96 -3.77 -3.15
C TYR A 46 -4.26 -3.42 -4.62
N SER A 47 -4.20 -4.39 -5.53
CA SER A 47 -4.37 -4.17 -6.98
C SER A 47 -5.81 -3.91 -7.44
N HIS A 48 -6.76 -3.79 -6.52
CA HIS A 48 -8.17 -3.62 -6.86
C HIS A 48 -8.42 -2.36 -7.72
N PRO A 49 -9.31 -2.44 -8.73
CA PRO A 49 -9.57 -1.30 -9.63
C PRO A 49 -10.04 -0.03 -8.93
N SER A 50 -10.88 -0.16 -7.88
CA SER A 50 -11.35 0.99 -7.10
C SER A 50 -10.21 1.71 -6.37
N THR A 51 -9.26 0.95 -5.82
CA THR A 51 -8.05 1.49 -5.16
C THR A 51 -7.20 2.27 -6.15
N ARG A 52 -6.96 1.70 -7.34
CA ARG A 52 -6.23 2.39 -8.41
C ARG A 52 -6.93 3.68 -8.86
N ALA A 53 -8.26 3.64 -9.00
CA ALA A 53 -9.06 4.81 -9.36
C ALA A 53 -9.00 5.89 -8.27
N ALA A 54 -9.12 5.52 -7.00
CA ALA A 54 -9.05 6.45 -5.88
C ALA A 54 -7.67 7.14 -5.79
N LEU A 55 -6.58 6.38 -5.93
CA LEU A 55 -5.22 6.94 -5.92
C LEU A 55 -4.98 7.87 -7.12
N ARG A 56 -5.51 7.52 -8.30
CA ARG A 56 -5.44 8.37 -9.49
C ARG A 56 -6.16 9.70 -9.26
N ARG A 57 -7.40 9.69 -8.71
CA ARG A 57 -8.13 10.92 -8.37
C ARG A 57 -7.36 11.80 -7.37
N ARG A 58 -6.60 11.19 -6.44
CA ARG A 58 -5.75 11.90 -5.48
C ARG A 58 -4.41 12.37 -6.10
N GLY A 59 -4.13 12.08 -7.36
CA GLY A 59 -2.87 12.40 -8.03
C GLY A 59 -1.66 11.66 -7.45
N ILE A 60 -1.88 10.48 -6.86
CA ILE A 60 -0.83 9.64 -6.27
C ILE A 60 -0.42 8.60 -7.28
N LYS A 61 0.86 8.54 -7.62
CA LYS A 61 1.42 7.47 -8.45
C LYS A 61 1.32 6.13 -7.72
N PHE A 62 0.89 5.09 -8.41
CA PHE A 62 0.68 3.78 -7.80
C PHE A 62 1.35 2.68 -8.61
N THR A 63 2.16 1.87 -7.94
CA THR A 63 2.80 0.69 -8.51
C THR A 63 2.44 -0.53 -7.69
N SER A 64 1.74 -1.47 -8.31
CA SER A 64 1.35 -2.74 -7.74
C SER A 64 1.17 -3.73 -8.88
N PRO A 65 1.68 -4.98 -8.76
CA PRO A 65 1.46 -6.00 -9.77
C PRO A 65 -0.03 -6.36 -9.84
N GLN A 66 -0.47 -6.81 -11.02
CA GLN A 66 -1.81 -7.35 -11.18
C GLN A 66 -1.90 -8.77 -10.67
N ARG A 67 -3.06 -9.16 -10.18
CA ARG A 67 -3.40 -10.54 -9.88
C ARG A 67 -3.66 -11.31 -11.18
N ARG A 68 -3.42 -12.63 -11.16
CA ARG A 68 -3.63 -13.49 -12.34
C ARG A 68 -5.07 -13.49 -12.84
N ASP A 69 -6.04 -13.47 -11.91
CA ASP A 69 -7.46 -13.39 -12.23
C ASP A 69 -7.82 -12.08 -12.97
N GLN A 70 -7.24 -10.96 -12.56
CA GLN A 70 -7.45 -9.66 -13.23
C GLN A 70 -6.89 -9.66 -14.65
N ILE A 71 -5.73 -10.27 -14.85
CA ILE A 71 -5.11 -10.42 -16.17
C ILE A 71 -5.99 -11.29 -17.06
N ALA A 72 -6.39 -12.46 -16.57
CA ALA A 72 -7.25 -13.39 -17.31
C ALA A 72 -8.60 -12.78 -17.67
N GLN A 73 -9.24 -12.05 -16.74
CA GLN A 73 -10.49 -11.37 -16.99
C GLN A 73 -10.36 -10.28 -18.07
N ARG A 74 -9.27 -9.51 -18.04
CA ARG A 74 -9.00 -8.51 -19.09
C ARG A 74 -8.78 -9.18 -20.45
N GLN A 75 -8.03 -10.26 -20.52
CA GLN A 75 -7.79 -11.02 -21.74
C GLN A 75 -9.09 -11.59 -22.33
N ARG A 76 -9.97 -12.15 -21.49
CA ARG A 76 -11.30 -12.64 -21.92
C ARG A 76 -12.17 -11.55 -22.54
N ARG A 77 -12.04 -10.30 -22.11
CA ARG A 77 -12.78 -9.16 -22.66
C ARG A 77 -12.22 -8.66 -23.99
N GLY A 78 -11.08 -9.15 -24.46
CA GLY A 78 -10.46 -8.75 -25.72
C GLY A 78 -10.26 -7.23 -25.78
N SER A 79 -10.76 -6.61 -26.86
CA SER A 79 -10.69 -5.15 -27.07
C SER A 79 -11.39 -4.33 -25.96
N HIS A 80 -12.43 -4.88 -25.33
CA HIS A 80 -13.13 -4.25 -24.21
C HIS A 80 -12.40 -4.38 -22.87
N GLY A 81 -11.32 -5.12 -22.79
CA GLY A 81 -10.52 -5.31 -21.58
C GLY A 81 -9.69 -4.10 -21.15
N GLY A 82 -9.51 -3.16 -22.05
CA GLY A 82 -8.80 -1.91 -21.81
C GLY A 82 -7.28 -2.07 -21.67
N ARG A 83 -6.59 -0.94 -21.55
CA ARG A 83 -5.13 -0.91 -21.38
C ARG A 83 -4.72 -1.49 -20.00
N PRO A 84 -3.68 -2.35 -19.95
CA PRO A 84 -3.14 -2.83 -18.68
C PRO A 84 -2.69 -1.65 -17.80
N PRO A 85 -2.90 -1.74 -16.47
CA PRO A 85 -2.33 -0.75 -15.56
C PRO A 85 -0.81 -0.70 -15.70
N GLY A 86 -0.25 0.51 -15.70
CA GLY A 86 1.19 0.68 -15.73
C GLY A 86 1.84 0.01 -14.52
N PHE A 87 2.86 -0.78 -14.76
CA PHE A 87 3.70 -1.40 -13.74
C PHE A 87 5.16 -1.05 -14.03
N ASP A 88 5.85 -0.58 -13.00
CA ASP A 88 7.24 -0.16 -13.04
C ASP A 88 8.04 -1.14 -12.15
N PRO A 89 8.73 -2.14 -12.75
CA PRO A 89 9.44 -3.17 -11.98
C PRO A 89 10.59 -2.60 -11.16
N ASP A 90 11.29 -1.60 -11.68
CA ASP A 90 12.45 -1.02 -11.01
C ASP A 90 12.03 -0.29 -9.74
N ARG A 91 10.98 0.53 -9.84
CA ARG A 91 10.37 1.16 -8.67
C ARG A 91 9.73 0.17 -7.70
N TYR A 92 9.24 -0.95 -8.21
CA TYR A 92 8.65 -1.97 -7.35
C TYR A 92 9.69 -2.67 -6.46
N ARG A 93 10.95 -2.75 -6.90
CA ARG A 93 12.05 -3.27 -6.08
C ARG A 93 12.28 -2.45 -4.81
N ASP A 94 11.98 -1.16 -4.82
CA ASP A 94 12.08 -0.29 -3.63
C ASP A 94 11.16 -0.77 -2.48
N ARG A 95 10.14 -1.60 -2.78
CA ARG A 95 9.28 -2.23 -1.77
C ARG A 95 10.07 -3.12 -0.79
N ASN A 96 11.25 -3.58 -1.14
CA ASN A 96 12.13 -4.35 -0.26
C ASN A 96 12.44 -3.63 1.07
N VAL A 97 12.32 -2.30 1.10
CA VAL A 97 12.43 -1.52 2.35
C VAL A 97 11.42 -1.98 3.40
N VAL A 98 10.18 -2.30 2.97
CA VAL A 98 9.11 -2.79 3.86
C VAL A 98 9.47 -4.16 4.42
N GLU A 99 9.98 -5.06 3.59
CA GLU A 99 10.40 -6.40 4.03
C GLU A 99 11.55 -6.32 5.04
N ARG A 100 12.52 -5.44 4.82
CA ARG A 100 13.60 -5.17 5.78
C ARG A 100 13.07 -4.59 7.10
N CYS A 101 12.07 -3.71 7.03
CA CYS A 101 11.42 -3.17 8.22
C CYS A 101 10.76 -4.28 9.04
N PHE A 102 9.97 -5.15 8.39
CA PHE A 102 9.36 -6.30 9.07
C PHE A 102 10.38 -7.27 9.65
N ASN A 103 11.48 -7.52 8.93
CA ASN A 103 12.55 -8.38 9.45
C ASN A 103 13.21 -7.79 10.70
N ARG A 104 13.38 -6.47 10.77
CA ARG A 104 13.84 -5.79 11.98
C ARG A 104 12.83 -5.88 13.12
N LEU A 105 11.54 -5.68 12.84
CA LEU A 105 10.48 -5.81 13.84
C LEU A 105 10.39 -7.22 14.41
N LYS A 106 10.62 -8.25 13.59
CA LYS A 106 10.66 -9.65 14.04
C LYS A 106 11.81 -9.95 15.03
N GLN A 107 12.86 -9.13 15.06
CA GLN A 107 13.93 -9.28 16.07
C GLN A 107 13.45 -8.91 17.47
N PHE A 108 12.40 -8.12 17.59
CA PHE A 108 11.73 -7.86 18.86
C PHE A 108 10.80 -9.04 19.16
N ARG A 109 11.31 -10.01 19.93
CA ARG A 109 10.60 -11.27 20.23
C ARG A 109 9.21 -11.07 20.78
N ASP A 110 9.01 -10.08 21.65
CA ASP A 110 7.72 -9.77 22.26
C ASP A 110 6.65 -9.36 21.23
N LEU A 111 7.05 -8.63 20.20
CA LEU A 111 6.17 -8.27 19.08
C LEU A 111 5.91 -9.46 18.15
N ALA A 112 6.95 -10.25 17.84
CA ALA A 112 6.87 -11.38 16.94
C ALA A 112 6.01 -12.52 17.49
N THR A 113 6.06 -12.75 18.81
CA THR A 113 5.38 -13.85 19.50
C THR A 113 4.07 -13.44 20.19
N ARG A 114 3.66 -12.18 20.04
CA ARG A 114 2.44 -11.61 20.65
C ARG A 114 2.40 -11.74 22.18
N TYR A 115 3.53 -11.85 22.86
CA TYR A 115 3.59 -11.87 24.32
C TYR A 115 3.34 -10.51 24.97
N ALA A 116 3.54 -9.41 24.24
CA ALA A 116 3.20 -8.07 24.69
C ALA A 116 1.68 -7.92 24.76
N LYS A 117 1.06 -8.32 25.88
CA LYS A 117 -0.39 -8.25 26.10
C LYS A 117 -0.85 -6.93 26.73
N ARG A 118 0.05 -6.03 27.06
CA ARG A 118 -0.28 -4.74 27.65
C ARG A 118 -0.28 -3.67 26.57
N ALA A 119 -1.48 -3.20 26.22
CA ALA A 119 -1.64 -1.88 25.67
C ALA A 119 -1.41 -0.89 26.81
N ALA A 120 -0.42 -0.04 26.68
CA ALA A 120 -0.26 1.09 27.56
C ALA A 120 -1.35 2.13 27.22
#